data_811aa4f5d67acc10e06774da1cdbdcad
#
_entry.id   811aa4f5d67acc10e06774da1cdbdcad
#
_cell.length_a   1.000
_cell.length_b   1.000
_cell.length_c   1.000
_cell.angle_alpha   90.00
_cell.angle_beta   90.00
_cell.angle_gamma   90.00
#
_symmetry.space_group_name_H-M   'P 1'
#
loop_
_entity.id
_entity.type
_entity.pdbx_description
1 polymer ?
#
loop_
_entity_poly.entity_id
_entity_poly.type
_entity_poly.pdbx_seq_one_letter_code
_entity_poly.pdbx_strand_id
1 'polypeptide(L)'
;MDNGMPRARPGIDAYPLEFSGGGGEFFRVWIVNVLLTVVTFGFYTPFARRRTAQYFWGHTMVADSPLEFTAQQKKMVVGFLLLVVLYLAFKVAAETGQDTTVSLMMLAGAGFAPYFWGSAMRFRLNATRWRGVRLQFTATWPEVYFASWPLFIAALAWAGAAVAIDARVSPSMTPAQAKAAAGPVLIAVGFALLVTVVCLMRLEFNYKSLLVGKARIGGQPGRWKPVFGDFVKIWLATVGVFVGSVVLVAVLLVAVTGGLGSLLPRKAGLAAILIGIALFIAFVFLLFLVSGPARAYREARLHRLVWNNIGVSHVARFKCDLRVGGYVMLRVKNILLTLLTLGFYRPFALVSEYRMKVDSVTLHVKGGLDQLAGQLAREEQGLGDAIADAAGLDLVG
;
A
#
# COMPACT_ATOMS: atom_id res chain seq x y z
N MET A 1 21.40 22.18 28.08
CA MET A 1 21.10 21.78 26.66
C MET A 1 19.60 21.69 26.56
N ASP A 2 19.00 22.75 26.05
CA ASP A 2 17.54 22.92 26.01
C ASP A 2 16.97 22.11 24.86
N ASN A 3 16.37 20.96 25.18
CA ASN A 3 15.68 20.11 24.21
C ASN A 3 14.43 20.85 23.74
N GLY A 4 14.52 21.46 22.56
CA GLY A 4 13.46 22.23 21.91
C GLY A 4 12.12 21.49 21.75
N MET A 5 11.42 21.26 22.85
CA MET A 5 10.01 20.89 22.81
C MET A 5 9.21 22.04 22.20
N PRO A 6 8.35 21.82 21.21
CA PRO A 6 7.51 22.86 20.66
C PRO A 6 6.61 23.40 21.77
N ARG A 7 6.73 24.71 22.04
CA ARG A 7 5.90 25.41 23.02
C ARG A 7 4.43 25.11 22.77
N ALA A 8 3.80 24.42 23.72
CA ALA A 8 2.38 24.15 23.71
C ALA A 8 1.61 25.49 23.70
N ARG A 9 0.69 25.66 22.76
CA ARG A 9 -0.29 26.74 22.84
C ARG A 9 -1.21 26.45 24.02
N PRO A 10 -1.60 27.46 24.83
CA PRO A 10 -2.44 27.22 26.00
C PRO A 10 -3.72 26.45 25.57
N GLY A 11 -3.94 25.28 26.17
CA GLY A 11 -5.09 24.42 25.93
C GLY A 11 -4.97 23.41 24.79
N ILE A 12 -3.77 23.21 24.19
CA ILE A 12 -3.52 22.13 23.21
C ILE A 12 -2.31 21.31 23.64
N ASP A 13 -2.56 20.07 23.98
CA ASP A 13 -1.51 19.11 24.34
C ASP A 13 -1.00 18.38 23.11
N ALA A 14 0.30 18.13 23.05
CA ALA A 14 0.98 17.45 21.95
C ALA A 14 1.55 16.12 22.41
N TYR A 15 1.11 15.03 21.78
CA TYR A 15 1.54 13.67 22.07
C TYR A 15 2.24 13.09 20.85
N PRO A 16 3.56 12.86 20.90
CA PRO A 16 4.25 12.16 19.83
C PRO A 16 3.74 10.72 19.74
N LEU A 17 3.65 10.20 18.52
CA LEU A 17 3.52 8.75 18.32
C LEU A 17 4.92 8.15 18.42
N GLU A 18 5.03 7.00 19.08
CA GLU A 18 6.29 6.33 19.30
C GLU A 18 6.21 4.86 18.89
N PHE A 19 7.29 4.35 18.32
CA PHE A 19 7.40 2.93 18.00
C PHE A 19 8.49 2.27 18.87
N SER A 20 8.08 1.45 19.83
CA SER A 20 8.96 0.78 20.79
C SER A 20 9.60 -0.52 20.26
N GLY A 21 9.09 -1.11 19.17
CA GLY A 21 9.53 -2.41 18.66
C GLY A 21 10.95 -2.42 18.09
N GLY A 22 11.69 -3.50 18.29
CA GLY A 22 13.07 -3.68 17.84
C GLY A 22 13.20 -4.54 16.59
N GLY A 23 14.21 -4.26 15.72
CA GLY A 23 14.48 -5.06 14.53
C GLY A 23 14.83 -6.52 14.87
N GLY A 24 15.58 -6.77 15.94
CA GLY A 24 15.94 -8.12 16.40
C GLY A 24 14.76 -8.91 16.94
N GLU A 25 13.84 -8.26 17.67
CA GLU A 25 12.59 -8.88 18.11
C GLU A 25 11.72 -9.27 16.94
N PHE A 26 11.55 -8.35 15.99
CA PHE A 26 10.74 -8.62 14.80
C PHE A 26 11.38 -9.68 13.91
N PHE A 27 12.72 -9.76 13.85
CA PHE A 27 13.41 -10.83 13.13
C PHE A 27 12.99 -12.22 13.63
N ARG A 28 12.89 -12.43 14.94
CA ARG A 28 12.42 -13.71 15.52
C ARG A 28 10.99 -14.04 15.07
N VAL A 29 10.09 -13.06 15.07
CA VAL A 29 8.72 -13.25 14.58
C VAL A 29 8.72 -13.55 13.09
N TRP A 30 9.50 -12.80 12.32
CA TRP A 30 9.56 -12.89 10.87
C TRP A 30 10.14 -14.24 10.39
N ILE A 31 11.26 -14.70 10.97
CA ILE A 31 11.89 -15.95 10.53
C ILE A 31 10.99 -17.17 10.78
N VAL A 32 10.32 -17.22 11.93
CA VAL A 32 9.33 -18.27 12.22
C VAL A 32 8.17 -18.21 11.22
N ASN A 33 7.67 -17.02 10.91
CA ASN A 33 6.60 -16.86 9.94
C ASN A 33 7.04 -17.31 8.53
N VAL A 34 8.27 -17.01 8.11
CA VAL A 34 8.82 -17.44 6.82
C VAL A 34 8.96 -18.97 6.78
N LEU A 35 9.60 -19.57 7.79
CA LEU A 35 9.78 -21.03 7.85
C LEU A 35 8.45 -21.77 7.81
N LEU A 36 7.49 -21.36 8.65
CA LEU A 36 6.16 -21.99 8.67
C LEU A 36 5.40 -21.76 7.35
N THR A 37 5.55 -20.61 6.71
CA THR A 37 4.91 -20.34 5.42
C THR A 37 5.51 -21.23 4.32
N VAL A 38 6.83 -21.45 4.31
CA VAL A 38 7.50 -22.33 3.35
C VAL A 38 7.08 -23.79 3.59
N VAL A 39 7.16 -24.29 4.82
CA VAL A 39 6.81 -25.67 5.18
C VAL A 39 5.32 -25.96 4.88
N THR A 40 4.44 -25.01 5.02
CA THR A 40 3.00 -25.16 4.73
C THR A 40 2.61 -24.77 3.31
N PHE A 41 3.56 -24.60 2.39
CA PHE A 41 3.30 -24.17 1.01
C PHE A 41 2.41 -22.93 0.91
N GLY A 42 2.61 -21.97 1.84
CA GLY A 42 1.86 -20.71 1.86
C GLY A 42 0.58 -20.71 2.73
N PHE A 43 0.06 -21.85 3.18
CA PHE A 43 -1.17 -21.91 3.99
C PHE A 43 -1.05 -21.22 5.36
N TYR A 44 0.17 -21.04 5.87
CA TYR A 44 0.41 -20.29 7.10
C TYR A 44 0.31 -18.77 6.93
N THR A 45 0.19 -18.24 5.72
CA THR A 45 0.16 -16.80 5.43
C THR A 45 -0.84 -15.98 6.26
N PRO A 46 -2.10 -16.42 6.51
CA PRO A 46 -3.03 -15.67 7.37
C PRO A 46 -2.55 -15.52 8.82
N PHE A 47 -1.90 -16.55 9.35
CA PHE A 47 -1.33 -16.55 10.70
C PHE A 47 -0.11 -15.62 10.77
N ALA A 48 0.78 -15.70 9.78
CA ALA A 48 1.94 -14.82 9.65
C ALA A 48 1.53 -13.34 9.58
N ARG A 49 0.51 -13.01 8.78
CA ARG A 49 -0.03 -11.64 8.66
C ARG A 49 -0.61 -11.13 9.97
N ARG A 50 -1.35 -11.97 10.71
CA ARG A 50 -1.89 -11.60 12.02
C ARG A 50 -0.77 -11.33 13.02
N ARG A 51 0.21 -12.23 13.15
CA ARG A 51 1.36 -12.07 14.07
C ARG A 51 2.16 -10.80 13.75
N THR A 52 2.40 -10.55 12.47
CA THR A 52 3.07 -9.32 12.02
C THR A 52 2.26 -8.07 12.40
N ALA A 53 0.94 -8.06 12.16
CA ALA A 53 0.10 -6.93 12.54
C ALA A 53 0.07 -6.73 14.06
N GLN A 54 -0.08 -7.80 14.85
CA GLN A 54 -0.04 -7.73 16.31
C GLN A 54 1.27 -7.14 16.82
N TYR A 55 2.41 -7.51 16.22
CA TYR A 55 3.71 -6.94 16.58
C TYR A 55 3.76 -5.44 16.33
N PHE A 56 3.42 -4.97 15.12
CA PHE A 56 3.50 -3.55 14.79
C PHE A 56 2.49 -2.72 15.57
N TRP A 57 1.25 -3.18 15.72
CA TRP A 57 0.21 -2.46 16.51
C TRP A 57 0.59 -2.41 17.99
N GLY A 58 0.94 -3.54 18.60
CA GLY A 58 1.29 -3.59 20.02
C GLY A 58 2.50 -2.75 20.41
N HIS A 59 3.42 -2.48 19.46
CA HIS A 59 4.56 -1.59 19.68
C HIS A 59 4.35 -0.15 19.18
N THR A 60 3.16 0.17 18.65
CA THR A 60 2.81 1.55 18.27
C THR A 60 2.09 2.23 19.42
N MET A 61 2.78 3.16 20.06
CA MET A 61 2.25 3.92 21.19
C MET A 61 1.60 5.21 20.66
N VAL A 62 0.38 5.47 21.11
CA VAL A 62 -0.35 6.72 20.87
C VAL A 62 -0.72 7.28 22.22
N ALA A 63 -0.09 8.39 22.60
CA ALA A 63 -0.29 9.00 23.91
C ALA A 63 -0.17 7.97 25.05
N ASP A 64 1.00 7.33 25.15
CA ASP A 64 1.40 6.30 26.14
C ASP A 64 0.53 5.04 26.16
N SER A 65 -0.31 4.83 25.16
CA SER A 65 -1.15 3.64 25.07
C SER A 65 -0.91 2.89 23.75
N PRO A 66 -0.67 1.58 23.78
CA PRO A 66 -0.45 0.80 22.57
C PRO A 66 -1.73 0.66 21.76
N LEU A 67 -1.57 0.51 20.46
CA LEU A 67 -2.65 0.05 19.60
C LEU A 67 -2.83 -1.47 19.76
N GLU A 68 -4.07 -1.93 19.64
CA GLU A 68 -4.39 -3.36 19.69
C GLU A 68 -4.91 -3.84 18.33
N PHE A 69 -4.46 -5.03 17.92
CA PHE A 69 -4.98 -5.70 16.73
C PHE A 69 -5.76 -6.96 17.14
N THR A 70 -7.09 -6.87 17.12
CA THR A 70 -8.04 -7.86 17.64
C THR A 70 -8.70 -8.72 16.56
N ALA A 71 -8.10 -8.80 15.36
CA ALA A 71 -8.66 -9.54 14.23
C ALA A 71 -8.89 -11.03 14.56
N GLN A 72 -10.07 -11.54 14.16
CA GLN A 72 -10.41 -12.96 14.29
C GLN A 72 -9.64 -13.79 13.27
N GLN A 73 -8.84 -14.77 13.73
CA GLN A 73 -8.04 -15.64 12.87
C GLN A 73 -8.90 -16.37 11.81
N LYS A 74 -10.07 -16.89 12.23
CA LYS A 74 -10.98 -17.63 11.33
C LYS A 74 -11.35 -16.80 10.10
N LYS A 75 -11.69 -15.51 10.27
CA LYS A 75 -12.04 -14.62 9.14
C LYS A 75 -10.87 -14.41 8.19
N MET A 76 -9.64 -14.31 8.71
CA MET A 76 -8.44 -14.17 7.88
C MET A 76 -8.15 -15.44 7.07
N VAL A 77 -8.34 -16.62 7.67
CA VAL A 77 -8.17 -17.91 6.99
C VAL A 77 -9.22 -18.09 5.89
N VAL A 78 -10.49 -17.87 6.19
CA VAL A 78 -11.57 -17.99 5.19
C VAL A 78 -11.36 -17.04 4.02
N GLY A 79 -11.02 -15.77 4.28
CA GLY A 79 -10.71 -14.81 3.21
C GLY A 79 -9.51 -15.22 2.36
N PHE A 80 -8.47 -15.81 2.97
CA PHE A 80 -7.32 -16.32 2.25
C PHE A 80 -7.68 -17.53 1.38
N LEU A 81 -8.40 -18.51 1.92
CA LEU A 81 -8.83 -19.69 1.17
C LEU A 81 -9.72 -19.32 -0.03
N LEU A 82 -10.63 -18.38 0.14
CA LEU A 82 -11.45 -17.88 -0.96
C LEU A 82 -10.58 -17.30 -2.10
N LEU A 83 -9.56 -16.51 -1.76
CA LEU A 83 -8.63 -15.98 -2.76
C LEU A 83 -7.81 -17.09 -3.45
N VAL A 84 -7.38 -18.13 -2.70
CA VAL A 84 -6.66 -19.27 -3.27
C VAL A 84 -7.55 -20.03 -4.25
N VAL A 85 -8.80 -20.34 -3.87
CA VAL A 85 -9.76 -21.03 -4.75
C VAL A 85 -10.03 -20.21 -6.02
N LEU A 86 -10.23 -18.90 -5.89
CA LEU A 86 -10.46 -18.01 -7.02
C LEU A 86 -9.24 -17.96 -7.96
N TYR A 87 -8.03 -17.91 -7.39
CA TYR A 87 -6.78 -17.96 -8.17
C TYR A 87 -6.61 -19.26 -8.91
N LEU A 88 -6.86 -20.40 -8.24
CA LEU A 88 -6.78 -21.72 -8.88
C LEU A 88 -7.81 -21.88 -10.00
N ALA A 89 -9.06 -21.45 -9.79
CA ALA A 89 -10.10 -21.46 -10.80
C ALA A 89 -9.70 -20.63 -12.03
N PHE A 90 -9.15 -19.43 -11.81
CA PHE A 90 -8.64 -18.57 -12.88
C PHE A 90 -7.49 -19.26 -13.64
N LYS A 91 -6.55 -19.87 -12.90
CA LYS A 91 -5.39 -20.53 -13.50
C LYS A 91 -5.81 -21.73 -14.35
N VAL A 92 -6.72 -22.57 -13.85
CA VAL A 92 -7.27 -23.71 -14.61
C VAL A 92 -7.97 -23.21 -15.87
N ALA A 93 -8.81 -22.18 -15.80
CA ALA A 93 -9.48 -21.63 -16.97
C ALA A 93 -8.49 -21.12 -18.03
N ALA A 94 -7.43 -20.44 -17.59
CA ALA A 94 -6.38 -19.92 -18.47
C ALA A 94 -5.55 -21.03 -19.12
N GLU A 95 -5.18 -22.07 -18.37
CA GLU A 95 -4.38 -23.21 -18.88
C GLU A 95 -5.19 -24.17 -19.81
N THR A 96 -6.52 -24.21 -19.62
CA THR A 96 -7.41 -25.02 -20.48
C THR A 96 -7.90 -24.25 -21.71
N GLY A 97 -7.39 -23.07 -22.00
CA GLY A 97 -7.73 -22.28 -23.19
C GLY A 97 -9.17 -21.75 -23.20
N GLN A 98 -9.77 -21.57 -22.02
CA GLN A 98 -11.13 -21.03 -21.89
C GLN A 98 -11.13 -19.49 -21.87
N ASP A 99 -10.76 -18.84 -22.98
CA ASP A 99 -10.58 -17.40 -23.07
C ASP A 99 -11.82 -16.59 -22.65
N THR A 100 -13.01 -17.09 -23.01
CA THR A 100 -14.29 -16.48 -22.60
C THR A 100 -14.45 -16.51 -21.08
N THR A 101 -14.15 -17.66 -20.45
CA THR A 101 -14.22 -17.81 -18.98
C THR A 101 -13.21 -16.90 -18.28
N VAL A 102 -11.99 -16.83 -18.78
CA VAL A 102 -10.95 -15.92 -18.28
C VAL A 102 -11.41 -14.47 -18.35
N SER A 103 -11.96 -14.05 -19.50
CA SER A 103 -12.47 -12.69 -19.71
C SER A 103 -13.62 -12.36 -18.76
N LEU A 104 -14.57 -13.29 -18.57
CA LEU A 104 -15.66 -13.13 -17.60
C LEU A 104 -15.16 -13.05 -16.17
N MET A 105 -14.17 -13.88 -15.79
CA MET A 105 -13.55 -13.82 -14.46
C MET A 105 -12.82 -12.49 -14.22
N MET A 106 -12.13 -11.96 -15.22
CA MET A 106 -11.49 -10.63 -15.13
C MET A 106 -12.51 -9.52 -14.97
N LEU A 107 -13.60 -9.55 -15.75
CA LEU A 107 -14.69 -8.59 -15.65
C LEU A 107 -15.38 -8.64 -14.28
N ALA A 108 -15.70 -9.86 -13.80
CA ALA A 108 -16.24 -10.07 -12.47
C ALA A 108 -15.28 -9.56 -11.38
N GLY A 109 -13.98 -9.86 -11.52
CA GLY A 109 -12.92 -9.36 -10.62
C GLY A 109 -12.89 -7.84 -10.54
N ALA A 110 -12.98 -7.16 -11.68
CA ALA A 110 -13.07 -5.69 -11.71
C ALA A 110 -14.35 -5.17 -11.03
N GLY A 111 -15.49 -5.84 -11.25
CA GLY A 111 -16.76 -5.50 -10.60
C GLY A 111 -16.75 -5.71 -9.09
N PHE A 112 -16.09 -6.77 -8.60
CA PHE A 112 -15.99 -7.07 -7.17
C PHE A 112 -14.82 -6.37 -6.45
N ALA A 113 -13.86 -5.79 -7.17
CA ALA A 113 -12.70 -5.12 -6.57
C ALA A 113 -13.09 -4.04 -5.53
N PRO A 114 -14.10 -3.15 -5.78
CA PRO A 114 -14.55 -2.20 -4.78
C PRO A 114 -15.11 -2.87 -3.52
N TYR A 115 -15.86 -3.97 -3.68
CA TYR A 115 -16.39 -4.74 -2.57
C TYR A 115 -15.26 -5.32 -1.71
N PHE A 116 -14.24 -5.93 -2.32
CA PHE A 116 -13.09 -6.47 -1.59
C PHE A 116 -12.32 -5.37 -0.86
N TRP A 117 -12.12 -4.22 -1.50
CA TRP A 117 -11.46 -3.09 -0.86
C TRP A 117 -12.25 -2.58 0.35
N GLY A 118 -13.56 -2.31 0.19
CA GLY A 118 -14.43 -1.83 1.26
C GLY A 118 -14.50 -2.81 2.43
N SER A 119 -14.65 -4.11 2.14
CA SER A 119 -14.64 -5.19 3.14
C SER A 119 -13.30 -5.26 3.89
N ALA A 120 -12.17 -5.12 3.18
CA ALA A 120 -10.86 -5.12 3.80
C ALA A 120 -10.66 -3.91 4.71
N MET A 121 -11.15 -2.72 4.35
CA MET A 121 -11.07 -1.52 5.19
C MET A 121 -11.95 -1.65 6.44
N ARG A 122 -13.19 -2.13 6.29
CA ARG A 122 -14.06 -2.46 7.45
C ARG A 122 -13.38 -3.44 8.38
N PHE A 123 -12.84 -4.53 7.85
CA PHE A 123 -12.15 -5.54 8.66
C PHE A 123 -10.96 -4.96 9.41
N ARG A 124 -10.08 -4.18 8.73
CA ARG A 124 -8.88 -3.61 9.33
C ARG A 124 -9.19 -2.59 10.43
N LEU A 125 -10.10 -1.65 10.16
CA LEU A 125 -10.47 -0.65 11.16
C LEU A 125 -11.16 -1.29 12.36
N ASN A 126 -12.14 -2.16 12.13
CA ASN A 126 -12.85 -2.85 13.22
C ASN A 126 -11.92 -3.75 14.06
N ALA A 127 -10.81 -4.22 13.48
CA ALA A 127 -9.79 -5.00 14.19
C ALA A 127 -8.80 -4.13 14.97
N THR A 128 -8.80 -2.81 14.77
CA THR A 128 -7.90 -1.88 15.45
C THR A 128 -8.62 -1.22 16.61
N ARG A 129 -8.00 -1.26 17.80
CA ARG A 129 -8.48 -0.59 19.01
C ARG A 129 -7.40 0.31 19.58
N TRP A 130 -7.85 1.38 20.24
CA TRP A 130 -7.00 2.27 21.03
C TRP A 130 -7.70 2.58 22.36
N ARG A 131 -7.09 2.25 23.49
CA ARG A 131 -7.68 2.39 24.83
C ARG A 131 -9.08 1.75 24.93
N GLY A 132 -9.26 0.57 24.32
CA GLY A 132 -10.56 -0.14 24.27
C GLY A 132 -11.53 0.35 23.19
N VAL A 133 -11.37 1.57 22.69
CA VAL A 133 -12.26 2.17 21.65
C VAL A 133 -11.92 1.60 20.27
N ARG A 134 -12.93 1.12 19.55
CA ARG A 134 -12.78 0.57 18.20
C ARG A 134 -12.78 1.64 17.14
N LEU A 135 -11.92 1.46 16.13
CA LEU A 135 -12.04 2.19 14.90
C LEU A 135 -13.09 1.52 14.00
N GLN A 136 -13.86 2.33 13.29
CA GLN A 136 -14.91 1.84 12.40
C GLN A 136 -14.79 2.49 11.02
N PHE A 137 -15.21 1.75 9.98
CA PHE A 137 -15.35 2.29 8.62
C PHE A 137 -16.82 2.26 8.22
N THR A 138 -17.43 3.43 8.13
CA THR A 138 -18.89 3.60 8.00
C THR A 138 -19.35 3.92 6.57
N ALA A 139 -18.46 3.81 5.57
CA ALA A 139 -18.83 4.03 4.17
C ALA A 139 -19.92 3.03 3.72
N THR A 140 -20.93 3.52 3.04
CA THR A 140 -21.95 2.70 2.39
C THR A 140 -21.41 2.06 1.11
N TRP A 141 -22.05 0.99 0.63
CA TRP A 141 -21.61 0.33 -0.60
C TRP A 141 -21.69 1.25 -1.83
N PRO A 142 -22.76 2.03 -2.05
CA PRO A 142 -22.79 3.01 -3.14
C PRO A 142 -21.62 4.00 -3.09
N GLU A 143 -21.23 4.49 -1.90
CA GLU A 143 -20.09 5.40 -1.75
C GLU A 143 -18.77 4.73 -2.15
N VAL A 144 -18.58 3.45 -1.79
CA VAL A 144 -17.39 2.68 -2.17
C VAL A 144 -17.33 2.49 -3.69
N TYR A 145 -18.44 2.10 -4.32
CA TYR A 145 -18.51 1.94 -5.77
C TYR A 145 -18.36 3.28 -6.51
N PHE A 146 -18.97 4.33 -5.99
CA PHE A 146 -18.78 5.67 -6.54
C PHE A 146 -17.34 6.15 -6.44
N ALA A 147 -16.64 5.88 -5.33
CA ALA A 147 -15.21 6.20 -5.22
C ALA A 147 -14.35 5.41 -6.21
N SER A 148 -14.84 4.27 -6.68
CA SER A 148 -14.14 3.33 -7.58
C SER A 148 -14.36 3.60 -9.08
N TRP A 149 -15.12 4.64 -9.47
CA TRP A 149 -15.38 4.95 -10.88
C TRP A 149 -14.12 4.98 -11.78
N PRO A 150 -12.92 5.42 -11.31
CA PRO A 150 -11.75 5.41 -12.16
C PRO A 150 -11.30 4.00 -12.57
N LEU A 151 -11.56 2.98 -11.72
CA LEU A 151 -11.27 1.58 -12.04
C LEU A 151 -12.08 1.13 -13.27
N PHE A 152 -13.36 1.49 -13.33
CA PHE A 152 -14.23 1.11 -14.44
C PHE A 152 -13.84 1.83 -15.74
N ILE A 153 -13.42 3.10 -15.67
CA ILE A 153 -12.90 3.82 -16.85
C ILE A 153 -11.61 3.17 -17.35
N ALA A 154 -10.69 2.80 -16.46
CA ALA A 154 -9.48 2.09 -16.87
C ALA A 154 -9.81 0.74 -17.52
N ALA A 155 -10.77 -0.02 -16.97
CA ALA A 155 -11.22 -1.28 -17.56
C ALA A 155 -11.84 -1.08 -18.96
N LEU A 156 -12.65 -0.05 -19.15
CA LEU A 156 -13.21 0.31 -20.46
C LEU A 156 -12.13 0.72 -21.46
N ALA A 157 -11.11 1.46 -21.05
CA ALA A 157 -10.00 1.83 -21.91
C ALA A 157 -9.22 0.59 -22.40
N TRP A 158 -8.99 -0.38 -21.51
CA TRP A 158 -8.33 -1.64 -21.88
C TRP A 158 -9.24 -2.54 -22.74
N ALA A 159 -10.55 -2.60 -22.48
CA ALA A 159 -11.49 -3.29 -23.35
C ALA A 159 -11.51 -2.68 -24.77
N GLY A 160 -11.51 -1.35 -24.88
CA GLY A 160 -11.40 -0.66 -26.16
C GLY A 160 -10.07 -0.93 -26.87
N ALA A 161 -8.96 -0.97 -26.14
CA ALA A 161 -7.66 -1.34 -26.69
C ALA A 161 -7.64 -2.79 -27.18
N ALA A 162 -8.22 -3.73 -26.42
CA ALA A 162 -8.32 -5.14 -26.81
C ALA A 162 -9.12 -5.31 -28.12
N VAL A 163 -10.29 -4.66 -28.25
CA VAL A 163 -11.08 -4.65 -29.48
C VAL A 163 -10.30 -4.04 -30.65
N ALA A 164 -9.57 -2.96 -30.39
CA ALA A 164 -8.74 -2.31 -31.42
C ALA A 164 -7.56 -3.18 -31.86
N ILE A 165 -7.01 -4.00 -30.97
CA ILE A 165 -5.96 -4.99 -31.29
C ILE A 165 -6.56 -6.15 -32.09
N ASP A 166 -7.64 -6.75 -31.61
CA ASP A 166 -8.29 -7.87 -32.26
C ASP A 166 -8.73 -7.57 -33.70
N ALA A 167 -9.26 -6.39 -33.93
CA ALA A 167 -9.65 -5.91 -35.25
C ALA A 167 -8.47 -5.70 -36.24
N ARG A 168 -7.22 -5.66 -35.75
CA ARG A 168 -6.03 -5.33 -36.56
C ARG A 168 -4.96 -6.41 -36.57
N VAL A 169 -5.00 -7.34 -35.63
CA VAL A 169 -3.99 -8.39 -35.47
C VAL A 169 -4.65 -9.74 -35.75
N SER A 170 -4.17 -10.43 -36.79
CA SER A 170 -4.60 -11.80 -37.13
C SER A 170 -3.40 -12.72 -37.07
N PRO A 171 -3.56 -14.00 -36.65
CA PRO A 171 -2.48 -14.98 -36.65
C PRO A 171 -1.85 -15.22 -38.03
N SER A 172 -2.58 -14.92 -39.13
CA SER A 172 -2.16 -15.14 -40.52
C SER A 172 -1.56 -13.90 -41.21
N MET A 173 -1.16 -12.85 -40.43
CA MET A 173 -0.63 -11.62 -40.99
C MET A 173 0.73 -11.77 -41.66
N THR A 174 0.88 -11.12 -42.83
CA THR A 174 2.20 -10.93 -43.43
C THR A 174 3.04 -9.93 -42.64
N PRO A 175 4.38 -9.95 -42.75
CA PRO A 175 5.24 -8.97 -42.07
C PRO A 175 4.91 -7.50 -42.40
N ALA A 176 4.48 -7.23 -43.64
CA ALA A 176 4.07 -5.90 -44.05
C ALA A 176 2.78 -5.43 -43.36
N GLN A 177 1.79 -6.31 -43.23
CA GLN A 177 0.54 -6.05 -42.49
C GLN A 177 0.79 -5.86 -41.00
N ALA A 178 1.66 -6.68 -40.39
CA ALA A 178 2.05 -6.55 -38.98
C ALA A 178 2.73 -5.18 -38.74
N LYS A 179 3.59 -4.74 -39.64
CA LYS A 179 4.22 -3.39 -39.56
C LYS A 179 3.20 -2.28 -39.69
N ALA A 180 2.20 -2.40 -40.56
CA ALA A 180 1.13 -1.43 -40.72
C ALA A 180 0.21 -1.36 -39.48
N ALA A 181 -0.07 -2.50 -38.85
CA ALA A 181 -0.89 -2.59 -37.64
C ALA A 181 -0.17 -2.07 -36.38
N ALA A 182 1.16 -2.11 -36.34
CA ALA A 182 1.95 -1.75 -35.15
C ALA A 182 1.67 -0.32 -34.65
N GLY A 183 1.61 0.67 -35.54
CA GLY A 183 1.36 2.08 -35.18
C GLY A 183 0.02 2.27 -34.45
N PRO A 184 -1.12 1.89 -35.04
CA PRO A 184 -2.42 1.98 -34.39
C PRO A 184 -2.53 1.17 -33.09
N VAL A 185 -1.91 0.00 -32.99
CA VAL A 185 -1.88 -0.83 -31.77
C VAL A 185 -1.10 -0.10 -30.67
N LEU A 186 0.08 0.43 -30.97
CA LEU A 186 0.87 1.21 -30.00
C LEU A 186 0.12 2.44 -29.50
N ILE A 187 -0.64 3.13 -30.38
CA ILE A 187 -1.47 4.28 -29.98
C ILE A 187 -2.58 3.81 -29.04
N ALA A 188 -3.29 2.72 -29.35
CA ALA A 188 -4.38 2.20 -28.52
C ALA A 188 -3.85 1.78 -27.12
N VAL A 189 -2.75 1.04 -27.08
CA VAL A 189 -2.11 0.62 -25.82
C VAL A 189 -1.56 1.84 -25.06
N GLY A 190 -0.89 2.77 -25.73
CA GLY A 190 -0.37 4.00 -25.13
C GLY A 190 -1.48 4.86 -24.52
N PHE A 191 -2.61 4.98 -25.21
CA PHE A 191 -3.79 5.68 -24.68
C PHE A 191 -4.36 4.96 -23.46
N ALA A 192 -4.55 3.63 -23.50
CA ALA A 192 -5.03 2.85 -22.37
C ALA A 192 -4.09 2.96 -21.15
N LEU A 193 -2.78 2.94 -21.36
CA LEU A 193 -1.78 3.17 -20.32
C LEU A 193 -1.89 4.56 -19.70
N LEU A 194 -2.02 5.61 -20.52
CA LEU A 194 -2.18 6.99 -20.06
C LEU A 194 -3.43 7.14 -19.19
N VAL A 195 -4.56 6.62 -19.68
CA VAL A 195 -5.83 6.60 -18.94
C VAL A 195 -5.66 5.86 -17.62
N THR A 196 -4.98 4.70 -17.63
CA THR A 196 -4.72 3.92 -16.42
C THR A 196 -3.92 4.71 -15.38
N VAL A 197 -2.87 5.42 -15.79
CA VAL A 197 -2.07 6.24 -14.87
C VAL A 197 -2.93 7.32 -14.22
N VAL A 198 -3.72 8.05 -15.01
CA VAL A 198 -4.62 9.10 -14.49
C VAL A 198 -5.69 8.50 -13.56
N CYS A 199 -6.28 7.36 -13.95
CA CYS A 199 -7.27 6.65 -13.16
C CYS A 199 -6.68 6.13 -11.83
N LEU A 200 -5.46 5.62 -11.82
CA LEU A 200 -4.79 5.18 -10.60
C LEU A 200 -4.53 6.34 -9.63
N MET A 201 -4.10 7.51 -10.13
CA MET A 201 -3.94 8.71 -9.29
C MET A 201 -5.27 9.12 -8.67
N ARG A 202 -6.35 9.13 -9.46
CA ARG A 202 -7.68 9.50 -8.99
C ARG A 202 -8.25 8.48 -8.02
N LEU A 203 -8.07 7.19 -8.28
CA LEU A 203 -8.50 6.10 -7.42
C LEU A 203 -7.80 6.15 -6.05
N GLU A 204 -6.50 6.38 -6.03
CA GLU A 204 -5.74 6.54 -4.79
C GLU A 204 -6.26 7.71 -3.94
N PHE A 205 -6.54 8.86 -4.58
CA PHE A 205 -7.14 10.01 -3.92
C PHE A 205 -8.53 9.69 -3.36
N ASN A 206 -9.42 9.11 -4.18
CA ASN A 206 -10.78 8.79 -3.80
C ASN A 206 -10.80 7.81 -2.61
N TYR A 207 -9.99 6.76 -2.65
CA TYR A 207 -9.93 5.75 -1.59
C TYR A 207 -9.35 6.31 -0.28
N LYS A 208 -8.34 7.17 -0.33
CA LYS A 208 -7.81 7.83 0.86
C LYS A 208 -8.81 8.82 1.44
N SER A 209 -9.47 9.60 0.59
CA SER A 209 -10.52 10.54 0.99
C SER A 209 -11.69 9.82 1.65
N LEU A 210 -12.16 8.72 1.03
CA LEU A 210 -13.26 7.92 1.57
C LEU A 210 -12.84 7.24 2.88
N LEU A 211 -11.63 6.67 2.94
CA LEU A 211 -11.12 6.00 4.13
C LEU A 211 -11.08 6.96 5.33
N VAL A 212 -10.50 8.14 5.17
CA VAL A 212 -10.38 9.11 6.25
C VAL A 212 -11.73 9.74 6.58
N GLY A 213 -12.50 10.17 5.58
CA GLY A 213 -13.80 10.83 5.79
C GLY A 213 -14.86 9.92 6.40
N LYS A 214 -14.76 8.60 6.20
CA LYS A 214 -15.69 7.59 6.73
C LYS A 214 -15.08 6.74 7.85
N ALA A 215 -13.84 7.00 8.24
CA ALA A 215 -13.29 6.44 9.47
C ALA A 215 -13.90 7.13 10.67
N ARG A 216 -14.26 6.37 11.69
CA ARG A 216 -14.74 6.86 12.98
C ARG A 216 -13.95 6.21 14.10
N ILE A 217 -13.72 6.99 15.15
CA ILE A 217 -13.18 6.52 16.41
C ILE A 217 -14.10 6.99 17.52
N GLY A 218 -14.71 6.08 18.28
CA GLY A 218 -15.67 6.42 19.32
C GLY A 218 -16.78 7.35 18.84
N GLY A 219 -17.37 7.08 17.65
CA GLY A 219 -18.42 7.94 17.06
C GLY A 219 -17.92 9.18 16.30
N GLN A 220 -16.73 9.69 16.60
CA GLN A 220 -16.18 10.91 16.00
C GLN A 220 -15.69 10.67 14.56
N PRO A 221 -16.16 11.45 13.56
CA PRO A 221 -15.73 11.29 12.18
C PRO A 221 -14.35 11.85 11.92
N GLY A 222 -13.64 11.19 10.99
CA GLY A 222 -12.39 11.71 10.44
C GLY A 222 -12.61 12.92 9.55
N ARG A 223 -11.61 13.81 9.50
CA ARG A 223 -11.59 15.00 8.64
C ARG A 223 -10.53 14.86 7.56
N TRP A 224 -10.90 15.23 6.34
CA TRP A 224 -10.04 15.19 5.17
C TRP A 224 -9.97 16.54 4.48
N LYS A 225 -8.77 17.10 4.31
CA LYS A 225 -8.56 18.41 3.67
C LYS A 225 -7.89 18.34 2.30
N PRO A 226 -7.02 17.33 1.96
CA PRO A 226 -6.28 17.36 0.71
C PRO A 226 -7.19 17.45 -0.50
N VAL A 227 -6.72 18.16 -1.53
CA VAL A 227 -7.38 18.24 -2.84
C VAL A 227 -6.66 17.34 -3.86
N PHE A 228 -7.34 16.97 -4.94
CA PHE A 228 -6.77 16.08 -5.95
C PHE A 228 -5.48 16.62 -6.57
N GLY A 229 -5.37 17.93 -6.74
CA GLY A 229 -4.16 18.59 -7.25
C GLY A 229 -2.90 18.30 -6.44
N ASP A 230 -3.01 18.09 -5.12
CA ASP A 230 -1.86 17.75 -4.28
C ASP A 230 -1.31 16.35 -4.62
N PHE A 231 -2.20 15.41 -4.93
CA PHE A 231 -1.82 14.07 -5.39
C PHE A 231 -1.14 14.12 -6.75
N VAL A 232 -1.69 14.91 -7.70
CA VAL A 232 -1.09 15.09 -9.02
C VAL A 232 0.33 15.65 -8.91
N LYS A 233 0.54 16.69 -8.09
CA LYS A 233 1.89 17.26 -7.85
C LYS A 233 2.87 16.21 -7.33
N ILE A 234 2.44 15.37 -6.37
CA ILE A 234 3.28 14.31 -5.82
C ILE A 234 3.59 13.26 -6.90
N TRP A 235 2.61 12.87 -7.72
CA TRP A 235 2.81 11.92 -8.81
C TRP A 235 3.79 12.45 -9.87
N LEU A 236 3.62 13.70 -10.31
CA LEU A 236 4.54 14.33 -11.27
C LEU A 236 5.97 14.42 -10.72
N ALA A 237 6.11 14.84 -9.46
CA ALA A 237 7.42 14.86 -8.81
C ALA A 237 8.02 13.45 -8.67
N THR A 238 7.18 12.42 -8.42
CA THR A 238 7.64 11.02 -8.37
C THR A 238 8.16 10.55 -9.73
N VAL A 239 7.47 10.90 -10.82
CA VAL A 239 7.94 10.62 -12.19
C VAL A 239 9.27 11.33 -12.43
N GLY A 240 9.42 12.58 -12.02
CA GLY A 240 10.69 13.31 -12.12
C GLY A 240 11.83 12.61 -11.36
N VAL A 241 11.59 12.16 -10.13
CA VAL A 241 12.58 11.39 -9.36
C VAL A 241 12.90 10.06 -10.04
N PHE A 242 11.90 9.38 -10.59
CA PHE A 242 12.10 8.12 -11.32
C PHE A 242 12.97 8.32 -12.56
N VAL A 243 12.63 9.29 -13.40
CA VAL A 243 13.43 9.65 -14.61
C VAL A 243 14.86 10.04 -14.22
N GLY A 244 15.03 10.86 -13.18
CA GLY A 244 16.34 11.22 -12.67
C GLY A 244 17.14 10.00 -12.19
N SER A 245 16.49 9.03 -11.53
CA SER A 245 17.13 7.77 -11.12
C SER A 245 17.54 6.91 -12.32
N VAL A 246 16.69 6.85 -13.36
CA VAL A 246 17.01 6.13 -14.62
C VAL A 246 18.23 6.76 -15.30
N VAL A 247 18.23 8.09 -15.46
CA VAL A 247 19.35 8.81 -16.07
C VAL A 247 20.63 8.60 -15.30
N LEU A 248 20.60 8.75 -13.97
CA LEU A 248 21.77 8.53 -13.12
C LEU A 248 22.34 7.12 -13.32
N VAL A 249 21.48 6.13 -13.29
CA VAL A 249 21.90 4.74 -13.46
C VAL A 249 22.40 4.46 -14.88
N ALA A 250 21.79 5.03 -15.92
CA ALA A 250 22.24 4.91 -17.29
C ALA A 250 23.65 5.51 -17.45
N VAL A 251 23.91 6.69 -16.88
CA VAL A 251 25.23 7.33 -16.89
C VAL A 251 26.27 6.45 -16.19
N LEU A 252 25.95 5.92 -15.00
CA LEU A 252 26.84 5.01 -14.26
C LEU A 252 27.13 3.73 -15.05
N LEU A 253 26.13 3.16 -15.71
CA LEU A 253 26.29 1.98 -16.58
C LEU A 253 27.23 2.27 -17.75
N VAL A 254 27.02 3.37 -18.47
CA VAL A 254 27.89 3.76 -19.60
C VAL A 254 29.31 3.98 -19.12
N ALA A 255 29.50 4.62 -17.97
CA ALA A 255 30.84 4.81 -17.38
C ALA A 255 31.56 3.47 -17.04
N VAL A 256 30.77 2.50 -16.50
CA VAL A 256 31.30 1.18 -16.13
C VAL A 256 31.51 0.30 -17.38
N THR A 257 30.57 0.26 -18.32
CA THR A 257 30.65 -0.60 -19.52
C THR A 257 31.64 -0.06 -20.55
N GLY A 258 31.85 1.25 -20.62
CA GLY A 258 32.94 1.84 -21.42
C GLY A 258 34.32 1.34 -21.02
N GLY A 259 34.50 0.98 -19.71
CA GLY A 259 35.71 0.32 -19.21
C GLY A 259 35.69 -1.20 -19.36
N LEU A 260 34.52 -1.86 -19.38
CA LEU A 260 34.39 -3.33 -19.40
C LEU A 260 34.20 -3.92 -20.80
N GLY A 261 33.96 -3.11 -21.83
CA GLY A 261 33.71 -3.59 -23.19
C GLY A 261 34.90 -4.41 -23.78
N SER A 262 36.09 -4.17 -23.29
CA SER A 262 37.31 -4.92 -23.64
C SER A 262 37.44 -6.28 -22.94
N LEU A 263 36.65 -6.52 -21.87
CA LEU A 263 36.72 -7.75 -21.05
C LEU A 263 35.66 -8.77 -21.44
N LEU A 264 34.74 -8.44 -22.36
CA LEU A 264 33.68 -9.39 -22.79
C LEU A 264 34.28 -10.45 -23.72
N PRO A 265 34.10 -11.75 -23.42
CA PRO A 265 34.59 -12.84 -24.27
C PRO A 265 33.89 -12.81 -25.62
N ARG A 266 34.65 -12.81 -26.71
CA ARG A 266 34.18 -12.83 -28.10
C ARG A 266 33.64 -14.17 -28.55
N LYS A 267 33.82 -15.25 -27.79
CA LYS A 267 33.36 -16.61 -28.13
C LYS A 267 32.26 -17.09 -27.16
N ALA A 268 31.21 -17.70 -27.70
CA ALA A 268 30.19 -18.36 -26.91
C ALA A 268 30.77 -19.59 -26.19
N GLY A 269 30.79 -19.56 -24.86
CA GLY A 269 31.25 -20.62 -23.98
C GLY A 269 30.66 -20.48 -22.58
N LEU A 270 31.07 -21.34 -21.65
CA LEU A 270 30.61 -21.32 -20.26
C LEU A 270 30.78 -19.91 -19.64
N ALA A 271 31.88 -19.22 -19.95
CA ALA A 271 32.12 -17.86 -19.50
C ALA A 271 31.08 -16.84 -19.99
N ALA A 272 30.59 -16.97 -21.23
CA ALA A 272 29.57 -16.09 -21.77
C ALA A 272 28.19 -16.33 -21.07
N ILE A 273 27.87 -17.58 -20.73
CA ILE A 273 26.67 -17.93 -19.96
C ILE A 273 26.74 -17.34 -18.55
N LEU A 274 27.86 -17.50 -17.86
CA LEU A 274 28.06 -16.95 -16.50
C LEU A 274 27.98 -15.41 -16.49
N ILE A 275 28.58 -14.76 -17.49
CA ILE A 275 28.47 -13.29 -17.65
C ILE A 275 27.05 -12.88 -17.97
N GLY A 276 26.31 -13.61 -18.82
CA GLY A 276 24.90 -13.35 -19.10
C GLY A 276 24.02 -13.43 -17.83
N ILE A 277 24.25 -14.44 -17.00
CA ILE A 277 23.56 -14.59 -15.70
C ILE A 277 23.93 -13.42 -14.77
N ALA A 278 25.21 -13.06 -14.67
CA ALA A 278 25.66 -11.97 -13.84
C ALA A 278 25.06 -10.62 -14.29
N LEU A 279 24.99 -10.36 -15.59
CA LEU A 279 24.35 -9.18 -16.19
C LEU A 279 22.84 -9.17 -15.94
N PHE A 280 22.17 -10.31 -16.02
CA PHE A 280 20.74 -10.42 -15.69
C PHE A 280 20.48 -10.11 -14.21
N ILE A 281 21.29 -10.67 -13.31
CA ILE A 281 21.19 -10.38 -11.87
C ILE A 281 21.45 -8.89 -11.62
N ALA A 282 22.48 -8.33 -12.24
CA ALA A 282 22.79 -6.90 -12.15
C ALA A 282 21.65 -6.03 -12.68
N PHE A 283 21.01 -6.42 -13.78
CA PHE A 283 19.84 -5.72 -14.34
C PHE A 283 18.65 -5.75 -13.39
N VAL A 284 18.32 -6.90 -12.80
CA VAL A 284 17.23 -7.01 -11.79
C VAL A 284 17.54 -6.14 -10.58
N PHE A 285 18.77 -6.19 -10.08
CA PHE A 285 19.24 -5.36 -8.98
C PHE A 285 19.07 -3.86 -9.30
N LEU A 286 19.42 -3.49 -10.52
CA LEU A 286 19.32 -2.13 -11.03
C LEU A 286 17.87 -1.63 -11.10
N LEU A 287 16.93 -2.47 -11.56
CA LEU A 287 15.50 -2.13 -11.57
C LEU A 287 14.97 -1.80 -10.17
N PHE A 288 15.38 -2.55 -9.15
CA PHE A 288 15.02 -2.24 -7.76
C PHE A 288 15.65 -0.94 -7.29
N LEU A 289 16.91 -0.71 -7.61
CA LEU A 289 17.64 0.50 -7.24
C LEU A 289 17.06 1.75 -7.89
N VAL A 290 16.67 1.68 -9.16
CA VAL A 290 16.04 2.79 -9.91
C VAL A 290 14.65 3.12 -9.38
N SER A 291 13.81 2.11 -9.12
CA SER A 291 12.44 2.31 -8.66
C SER A 291 12.34 2.66 -7.17
N GLY A 292 13.33 2.27 -6.37
CA GLY A 292 13.35 2.45 -4.92
C GLY A 292 13.20 3.89 -4.47
N PRO A 293 14.05 4.83 -4.92
CA PRO A 293 13.99 6.24 -4.54
C PRO A 293 12.66 6.91 -4.88
N ALA A 294 12.11 6.64 -6.07
CA ALA A 294 10.85 7.21 -6.52
C ALA A 294 9.66 6.74 -5.66
N ARG A 295 9.62 5.43 -5.35
CA ARG A 295 8.60 4.87 -4.45
C ARG A 295 8.73 5.44 -3.04
N ALA A 296 9.95 5.54 -2.51
CA ALA A 296 10.21 6.11 -1.19
C ALA A 296 9.82 7.59 -1.12
N TYR A 297 10.16 8.37 -2.14
CA TYR A 297 9.78 9.78 -2.24
C TYR A 297 8.25 9.93 -2.22
N ARG A 298 7.53 9.16 -3.07
CA ARG A 298 6.07 9.20 -3.11
C ARG A 298 5.46 8.80 -1.77
N GLU A 299 5.93 7.71 -1.15
CA GLU A 299 5.45 7.23 0.14
C GLU A 299 5.63 8.28 1.24
N ALA A 300 6.81 8.91 1.33
CA ALA A 300 7.09 9.95 2.31
C ALA A 300 6.25 11.21 2.10
N ARG A 301 6.09 11.67 0.86
CA ARG A 301 5.28 12.86 0.53
C ARG A 301 3.80 12.62 0.78
N LEU A 302 3.27 11.44 0.42
CA LEU A 302 1.87 11.07 0.71
C LEU A 302 1.65 10.91 2.21
N HIS A 303 2.56 10.28 2.94
CA HIS A 303 2.48 10.15 4.39
C HIS A 303 2.40 11.53 5.05
N ARG A 304 3.32 12.44 4.70
CA ARG A 304 3.32 13.82 5.20
C ARG A 304 2.06 14.59 4.82
N LEU A 305 1.60 14.48 3.55
CA LEU A 305 0.37 15.14 3.09
C LEU A 305 -0.84 14.65 3.89
N VAL A 306 -1.00 13.33 4.02
CA VAL A 306 -2.15 12.74 4.70
C VAL A 306 -2.15 13.14 6.17
N TRP A 307 -1.08 12.85 6.92
CA TRP A 307 -1.04 13.09 8.36
C TRP A 307 -1.12 14.58 8.75
N ASN A 308 -0.65 15.51 7.92
CA ASN A 308 -0.81 16.95 8.18
C ASN A 308 -2.22 17.50 7.90
N ASN A 309 -3.05 16.72 7.19
CA ASN A 309 -4.36 17.17 6.73
C ASN A 309 -5.52 16.32 7.23
N ILE A 310 -5.25 15.32 8.07
CA ILE A 310 -6.29 14.54 8.75
C ILE A 310 -6.45 15.03 10.20
N GLY A 311 -7.65 14.81 10.72
CA GLY A 311 -8.00 15.07 12.10
C GLY A 311 -9.19 14.25 12.52
N VAL A 312 -9.51 14.26 13.81
CA VAL A 312 -10.69 13.66 14.38
C VAL A 312 -11.59 14.78 14.86
N SER A 313 -12.73 14.97 14.21
CA SER A 313 -13.70 16.01 14.51
C SER A 313 -13.04 17.41 14.70
N HIS A 314 -13.39 18.14 15.76
CA HIS A 314 -12.78 19.42 16.15
C HIS A 314 -11.75 19.28 17.27
N VAL A 315 -11.56 18.06 17.80
CA VAL A 315 -10.87 17.81 19.08
C VAL A 315 -9.41 17.45 18.87
N ALA A 316 -9.07 16.73 17.80
CA ALA A 316 -7.73 16.26 17.59
C ALA A 316 -7.24 16.49 16.15
N ARG A 317 -5.95 16.81 16.00
CA ARG A 317 -5.25 16.98 14.73
C ARG A 317 -3.90 16.30 14.78
N PHE A 318 -3.48 15.78 13.62
CA PHE A 318 -2.14 15.21 13.48
C PHE A 318 -1.21 16.22 12.78
N LYS A 319 0.06 16.16 13.13
CA LYS A 319 1.15 16.85 12.45
C LYS A 319 2.24 15.84 12.13
N CYS A 320 2.81 15.92 10.93
CA CYS A 320 3.88 15.03 10.50
C CYS A 320 5.08 15.84 10.03
N ASP A 321 6.21 15.62 10.68
CA ASP A 321 7.48 16.29 10.39
C ASP A 321 8.48 15.39 9.65
N LEU A 322 8.01 14.35 8.95
CA LEU A 322 8.84 13.39 8.23
C LEU A 322 9.78 14.09 7.22
N ARG A 323 11.08 13.90 7.38
CA ARG A 323 12.10 14.39 6.45
C ARG A 323 12.15 13.48 5.22
N VAL A 324 11.62 13.96 4.08
CA VAL A 324 11.49 13.17 2.85
C VAL A 324 12.85 12.63 2.37
N GLY A 325 13.89 13.46 2.32
CA GLY A 325 15.24 13.03 1.92
C GLY A 325 15.82 11.96 2.85
N GLY A 326 15.65 12.12 4.17
CA GLY A 326 16.09 11.13 5.16
C GLY A 326 15.39 9.78 4.97
N TYR A 327 14.08 9.79 4.70
CA TYR A 327 13.32 8.56 4.44
C TYR A 327 13.76 7.88 3.12
N VAL A 328 14.00 8.66 2.05
CA VAL A 328 14.53 8.12 0.78
C VAL A 328 15.88 7.46 0.99
N MET A 329 16.80 8.11 1.70
CA MET A 329 18.14 7.56 2.00
C MET A 329 18.03 6.27 2.84
N LEU A 330 17.19 6.27 3.88
CA LEU A 330 16.92 5.08 4.68
C LEU A 330 16.41 3.92 3.81
N ARG A 331 15.47 4.20 2.91
CA ARG A 331 14.89 3.20 2.00
C ARG A 331 15.91 2.63 1.03
N VAL A 332 16.75 3.49 0.43
CA VAL A 332 17.84 3.07 -0.47
C VAL A 332 18.82 2.16 0.29
N LYS A 333 19.28 2.58 1.48
CA LYS A 333 20.13 1.76 2.34
C LYS A 333 19.50 0.40 2.63
N ASN A 334 18.22 0.39 3.00
CA ASN A 334 17.47 -0.83 3.33
C ASN A 334 17.33 -1.77 2.13
N ILE A 335 17.08 -1.22 0.93
CA ILE A 335 17.04 -2.01 -0.31
C ILE A 335 18.39 -2.67 -0.56
N LEU A 336 19.49 -1.89 -0.51
CA LEU A 336 20.84 -2.39 -0.70
C LEU A 336 21.18 -3.52 0.29
N LEU A 337 20.95 -3.30 1.59
CA LEU A 337 21.23 -4.29 2.61
C LEU A 337 20.33 -5.54 2.46
N THR A 338 19.07 -5.37 2.10
CA THR A 338 18.15 -6.50 1.86
C THR A 338 18.60 -7.34 0.68
N LEU A 339 19.09 -6.72 -0.40
CA LEU A 339 19.62 -7.41 -1.57
C LEU A 339 20.94 -8.12 -1.24
N LEU A 340 21.88 -7.43 -0.59
CA LEU A 340 23.17 -8.01 -0.18
C LEU A 340 23.02 -9.20 0.77
N THR A 341 22.00 -9.19 1.63
CA THR A 341 21.71 -10.27 2.58
C THR A 341 20.70 -11.29 2.06
N LEU A 342 20.41 -11.30 0.75
CA LEU A 342 19.45 -12.21 0.11
C LEU A 342 18.06 -12.20 0.81
N GLY A 343 17.66 -11.05 1.34
CA GLY A 343 16.37 -10.87 2.01
C GLY A 343 16.40 -10.97 3.55
N PHE A 344 17.46 -11.45 4.17
CA PHE A 344 17.54 -11.58 5.63
C PHE A 344 17.51 -10.24 6.39
N TYR A 345 17.90 -9.14 5.76
CA TYR A 345 17.81 -7.79 6.34
C TYR A 345 16.38 -7.21 6.30
N ARG A 346 15.44 -7.83 5.58
CA ARG A 346 14.08 -7.31 5.38
C ARG A 346 13.33 -6.97 6.68
N PRO A 347 13.35 -7.75 7.78
CA PRO A 347 12.70 -7.38 9.03
C PRO A 347 13.26 -6.11 9.66
N PHE A 348 14.57 -5.91 9.64
CA PHE A 348 15.22 -4.70 10.13
C PHE A 348 14.84 -3.47 9.28
N ALA A 349 14.75 -3.65 7.96
CA ALA A 349 14.27 -2.65 7.03
C ALA A 349 12.84 -2.21 7.35
N LEU A 350 11.93 -3.17 7.51
CA LEU A 350 10.52 -2.90 7.83
C LEU A 350 10.35 -2.14 9.15
N VAL A 351 11.07 -2.54 10.20
CA VAL A 351 11.03 -1.88 11.50
C VAL A 351 11.59 -0.46 11.42
N SER A 352 12.74 -0.26 10.78
CA SER A 352 13.36 1.08 10.68
C SER A 352 12.52 2.06 9.86
N GLU A 353 11.91 1.60 8.77
CA GLU A 353 11.02 2.41 7.94
C GLU A 353 9.69 2.73 8.64
N TYR A 354 9.12 1.76 9.35
CA TYR A 354 7.91 1.94 10.12
C TYR A 354 8.13 2.91 11.28
N ARG A 355 9.21 2.72 12.05
CA ARG A 355 9.62 3.61 13.14
C ARG A 355 9.75 5.04 12.65
N MET A 356 10.53 5.29 11.58
CA MET A 356 10.73 6.64 11.06
C MET A 356 9.42 7.32 10.65
N LYS A 357 8.42 6.56 10.16
CA LYS A 357 7.09 7.08 9.84
C LYS A 357 6.26 7.38 11.08
N VAL A 358 6.23 6.48 12.05
CA VAL A 358 5.44 6.65 13.29
C VAL A 358 6.00 7.80 14.12
N ASP A 359 7.29 7.79 14.42
CA ASP A 359 7.95 8.79 15.27
C ASP A 359 7.92 10.22 14.66
N SER A 360 7.62 10.33 13.35
CA SER A 360 7.44 11.62 12.68
C SER A 360 6.06 12.25 12.89
N VAL A 361 5.13 11.54 13.55
CA VAL A 361 3.74 12.00 13.71
C VAL A 361 3.49 12.41 15.15
N THR A 362 2.85 13.57 15.32
CA THR A 362 2.43 14.10 16.63
C THR A 362 0.93 14.31 16.62
N LEU A 363 0.25 13.81 17.64
CA LEU A 363 -1.17 14.03 17.90
C LEU A 363 -1.33 15.28 18.76
N HIS A 364 -2.10 16.26 18.29
CA HIS A 364 -2.46 17.47 19.02
C HIS A 364 -3.93 17.36 19.44
N VAL A 365 -4.17 17.41 20.76
CA VAL A 365 -5.50 17.27 21.38
C VAL A 365 -5.86 18.57 22.10
N LYS A 366 -7.09 19.02 21.91
CA LYS A 366 -7.66 20.15 22.64
C LYS A 366 -8.43 19.63 23.86
N GLY A 367 -8.07 20.08 25.06
CA GLY A 367 -8.77 19.75 26.30
C GLY A 367 -8.28 18.49 27.02
N GLY A 368 -7.13 17.91 26.61
CA GLY A 368 -6.50 16.75 27.28
C GLY A 368 -7.00 15.39 26.80
N LEU A 369 -6.17 14.35 27.04
CA LEU A 369 -6.41 12.98 26.61
C LEU A 369 -7.57 12.29 27.31
N ASP A 370 -7.72 12.54 28.61
CA ASP A 370 -8.76 11.88 29.41
C ASP A 370 -10.15 12.36 29.02
N GLN A 371 -10.27 13.65 28.66
CA GLN A 371 -11.50 14.21 28.13
C GLN A 371 -11.80 13.63 26.74
N LEU A 372 -10.79 13.49 25.88
CA LEU A 372 -10.94 12.83 24.57
C LEU A 372 -11.35 11.36 24.73
N ALA A 373 -10.62 10.59 25.54
CA ALA A 373 -10.91 9.18 25.76
C ALA A 373 -12.30 8.97 26.38
N GLY A 374 -12.68 9.79 27.36
CA GLY A 374 -14.01 9.76 27.97
C GLY A 374 -15.14 10.11 27.00
N GLN A 375 -14.93 11.09 26.10
CA GLN A 375 -15.92 11.42 25.05
C GLN A 375 -16.06 10.27 24.03
N LEU A 376 -14.94 9.69 23.59
CA LEU A 376 -14.93 8.58 22.66
C LEU A 376 -15.61 7.33 23.23
N ALA A 377 -15.37 7.03 24.52
CA ALA A 377 -15.97 5.89 25.20
C ALA A 377 -17.48 6.05 25.42
N ARG A 378 -17.95 7.23 25.81
CA ARG A 378 -19.37 7.52 26.02
C ARG A 378 -20.18 7.42 24.72
N GLU A 379 -19.64 7.91 23.60
CA GLU A 379 -20.31 7.82 22.31
C GLU A 379 -20.37 6.38 21.78
N GLU A 380 -19.38 5.54 22.08
CA GLU A 380 -19.40 4.11 21.73
C GLU A 380 -20.47 3.36 22.53
N GLN A 381 -20.63 3.68 23.82
CA GLN A 381 -21.69 3.12 24.67
C GLN A 381 -23.09 3.57 24.22
N GLY A 382 -23.27 4.87 23.98
CA GLY A 382 -24.56 5.40 23.49
C GLY A 382 -25.01 4.83 22.14
N LEU A 383 -24.08 4.50 21.25
CA LEU A 383 -24.36 3.79 19.99
C LEU A 383 -24.73 2.32 20.24
N GLY A 384 -24.05 1.65 21.18
CA GLY A 384 -24.35 0.29 21.61
C GLY A 384 -25.75 0.17 22.22
N ASP A 385 -26.09 1.10 23.10
CA ASP A 385 -27.39 1.18 23.76
C ASP A 385 -28.52 1.49 22.76
N ALA A 386 -28.28 2.43 21.83
CA ALA A 386 -29.26 2.75 20.78
C ALA A 386 -29.50 1.57 19.80
N ILE A 387 -28.46 0.76 19.53
CA ILE A 387 -28.61 -0.45 18.71
C ILE A 387 -29.32 -1.55 19.49
N ALA A 388 -29.03 -1.71 20.78
CA ALA A 388 -29.69 -2.68 21.66
C ALA A 388 -31.19 -2.33 21.80
N ASP A 389 -31.51 -1.05 21.99
CA ASP A 389 -32.86 -0.52 22.06
C ASP A 389 -33.61 -0.70 20.73
N ALA A 390 -32.98 -0.33 19.60
CA ALA A 390 -33.54 -0.54 18.26
C ALA A 390 -33.72 -2.03 17.89
N ALA A 391 -32.91 -2.93 18.47
CA ALA A 391 -32.99 -4.37 18.27
C ALA A 391 -34.00 -5.04 19.25
N GLY A 392 -34.63 -4.28 20.15
CA GLY A 392 -35.60 -4.81 21.13
C GLY A 392 -34.95 -5.76 22.15
N LEU A 393 -33.65 -5.59 22.43
CA LEU A 393 -32.89 -6.40 23.38
C LEU A 393 -33.07 -5.92 24.83
N ASP A 394 -33.85 -4.90 25.05
CA ASP A 394 -34.28 -4.43 26.38
C ASP A 394 -35.35 -5.37 26.99
N LEU A 395 -34.95 -6.62 27.18
CA LEU A 395 -35.73 -7.63 27.90
C LEU A 395 -35.08 -7.98 29.21
N VAL A 396 -34.86 -6.99 30.08
CA VAL A 396 -34.86 -7.24 31.53
C VAL A 396 -35.39 -5.97 32.21
N GLY A 397 -36.68 -5.95 32.49
CA GLY A 397 -37.26 -5.12 33.54
C GLY A 397 -37.07 -5.80 34.89
#